data_084df90eae548f838a97984ae51b5eac
#
_entry.id   084df90eae548f838a97984ae51b5eac
#
_cell.length_a   1.000
_cell.length_b   1.000
_cell.length_c   1.000
_cell.angle_alpha   90.00
_cell.angle_beta   90.00
_cell.angle_gamma   90.00
#
_symmetry.space_group_name_H-M   'P 1'
#
loop_
_entity.id
_entity.type
_entity.pdbx_description
1 polymer ?
#
loop_
_entity_poly.entity_id
_entity_poly.type
_entity_poly.pdbx_seq_one_letter_code
_entity_poly.pdbx_strand_id
1 'polypeptide(L)'
;MSENFVVEIISPDKSILKSEAAEVTIPSYEGQMGILKDHIPLITFLRPGLIIIKQNSGEKKFFVEDGTVEFSNNNLLILTSTAKSLDHLDKNYIDKIIKISQEKINKEEVSDKEKYLLSYKIDTLREINK
;
A
#
# COMPACT_ATOMS: atom_id res chain seq x y z
N MET A 1 -4.73 5.26 28.18
CA MET A 1 -5.72 5.48 27.12
C MET A 1 -5.16 5.05 25.78
N SER A 2 -5.98 4.40 25.02
CA SER A 2 -5.57 3.92 23.70
C SER A 2 -5.66 5.05 22.68
N GLU A 3 -4.56 5.30 21.95
CA GLU A 3 -4.54 6.19 20.79
C GLU A 3 -4.71 5.40 19.49
N ASN A 4 -5.28 4.21 19.58
CA ASN A 4 -5.42 3.29 18.46
C ASN A 4 -6.78 3.41 17.77
N PHE A 5 -6.78 3.02 16.51
CA PHE A 5 -7.99 2.87 15.70
C PHE A 5 -7.94 1.52 15.00
N VAL A 6 -9.04 1.12 14.37
CA VAL A 6 -9.12 -0.18 13.69
C VAL A 6 -8.69 -0.02 12.23
N VAL A 7 -7.84 -0.93 11.75
CA VAL A 7 -7.47 -1.02 10.35
C VAL A 7 -7.84 -2.40 9.83
N GLU A 8 -8.43 -2.44 8.63
CA GLU A 8 -8.74 -3.68 7.95
C GLU A 8 -8.34 -3.60 6.49
N ILE A 9 -7.65 -4.64 6.00
CA ILE A 9 -7.30 -4.79 4.59
C ILE A 9 -8.09 -5.97 4.06
N ILE A 10 -8.93 -5.72 3.05
CA ILE A 10 -9.81 -6.73 2.48
C ILE A 10 -9.51 -6.89 0.98
N SER A 11 -9.33 -8.13 0.55
CA SER A 11 -9.33 -8.49 -0.87
C SER A 11 -10.70 -9.05 -1.24
N PRO A 12 -11.00 -9.23 -2.54
CA PRO A 12 -12.29 -9.83 -2.93
C PRO A 12 -12.55 -11.21 -2.31
N ASP A 13 -11.50 -11.96 -2.00
CA ASP A 13 -11.65 -13.34 -1.52
C ASP A 13 -11.63 -13.47 0.00
N LYS A 14 -11.00 -12.53 0.72
CA LYS A 14 -10.80 -12.71 2.16
C LYS A 14 -10.35 -11.40 2.83
N SER A 15 -10.46 -11.40 4.15
CA SER A 15 -9.82 -10.38 4.99
C SER A 15 -8.32 -10.74 5.11
N ILE A 16 -7.46 -9.82 4.71
CA ILE A 16 -6.00 -10.00 4.78
C ILE A 16 -5.48 -9.67 6.16
N LEU A 17 -6.01 -8.60 6.74
CA LEU A 17 -5.60 -8.11 8.05
C LEU A 17 -6.76 -7.39 8.70
N LYS A 18 -6.92 -7.60 10.00
CA LYS A 18 -7.80 -6.76 10.83
C LYS A 18 -7.11 -6.61 12.18
N SER A 19 -6.79 -5.38 12.55
CA SER A 19 -6.06 -5.13 13.78
C SER A 19 -6.25 -3.70 14.24
N GLU A 20 -5.69 -3.36 15.40
CA GLU A 20 -5.59 -2.00 15.86
C GLU A 20 -4.24 -1.42 15.42
N ALA A 21 -4.21 -0.11 15.20
CA ALA A 21 -3.01 0.59 14.80
C ALA A 21 -2.94 1.95 15.48
N ALA A 22 -1.72 2.40 15.77
CA ALA A 22 -1.47 3.75 16.26
C ALA A 22 -1.36 4.75 15.12
N GLU A 23 -0.83 4.30 13.99
CA GLU A 23 -0.69 5.11 12.77
C GLU A 23 -0.66 4.20 11.57
N VAL A 24 -1.26 4.63 10.47
CA VAL A 24 -1.14 3.94 9.19
C VAL A 24 -0.71 4.95 8.13
N THR A 25 0.35 4.61 7.39
CA THR A 25 0.77 5.40 6.24
C THR A 25 0.33 4.69 4.97
N ILE A 26 -0.28 5.43 4.05
CA ILE A 26 -0.76 4.87 2.78
C ILE A 26 -0.17 5.64 1.59
N PRO A 27 0.06 4.95 0.46
CA PRO A 27 0.52 5.60 -0.77
C PRO A 27 -0.70 6.01 -1.60
N SER A 28 -1.20 7.23 -1.39
CA SER A 28 -2.34 7.73 -2.15
C SER A 28 -1.90 8.44 -3.42
N TYR A 29 -2.82 8.63 -4.37
CA TYR A 29 -2.53 9.40 -5.58
C TYR A 29 -2.11 10.83 -5.27
N GLU A 30 -2.53 11.35 -4.13
CA GLU A 30 -2.19 12.71 -3.71
C GLU A 30 -0.85 12.79 -3.00
N GLY A 31 -0.21 11.65 -2.77
CA GLY A 31 1.05 11.53 -2.05
C GLY A 31 0.94 10.57 -0.89
N GLN A 32 2.05 10.39 -0.19
CA GLN A 32 2.07 9.58 1.01
C GLN A 32 1.28 10.27 2.10
N MET A 33 0.39 9.54 2.76
CA MET A 33 -0.53 10.11 3.74
C MET A 33 -0.49 9.30 5.03
N GLY A 34 -0.34 9.99 6.17
CA GLY A 34 -0.41 9.37 7.49
C GLY A 34 -1.79 9.54 8.09
N ILE A 35 -2.31 8.47 8.66
CA ILE A 35 -3.63 8.45 9.31
C ILE A 35 -3.46 8.12 10.77
N LEU A 36 -3.99 8.98 11.62
CA LEU A 36 -3.98 8.81 13.08
C LEU A 36 -5.40 8.74 13.58
N LYS A 37 -5.56 8.35 14.85
CA LYS A 37 -6.86 8.35 15.49
C LYS A 37 -7.52 9.73 15.35
N ASP A 38 -8.82 9.72 15.12
CA ASP A 38 -9.65 10.93 14.96
C ASP A 38 -9.35 11.75 13.71
N HIS A 39 -8.60 11.16 12.74
CA HIS A 39 -8.43 11.78 11.43
C HIS A 39 -9.81 12.04 10.81
N ILE A 40 -9.92 13.13 10.05
CA ILE A 40 -11.18 13.46 9.37
C ILE A 40 -11.56 12.34 8.38
N PRO A 41 -12.86 12.15 8.13
CA PRO A 41 -13.29 11.16 7.14
C PRO A 41 -12.66 11.44 5.78
N LEU A 42 -12.26 10.37 5.08
CA LEU A 42 -11.68 10.50 3.74
C LEU A 42 -12.00 9.26 2.90
N ILE A 43 -11.98 9.46 1.60
CA ILE A 43 -12.01 8.39 0.59
C ILE A 43 -10.90 8.74 -0.39
N THR A 44 -10.00 7.80 -0.66
CA THR A 44 -8.92 8.03 -1.62
C THR A 44 -8.54 6.73 -2.32
N PHE A 45 -7.70 6.85 -3.33
CA PHE A 45 -7.23 5.71 -4.11
C PHE A 45 -5.74 5.51 -3.90
N LEU A 46 -5.32 4.24 -3.92
CA LEU A 46 -3.92 3.86 -3.76
C LEU A 46 -3.20 3.84 -5.10
N ARG A 47 -1.94 4.26 -5.08
CA ARG A 47 -0.97 4.04 -6.14
C ARG A 47 0.07 3.02 -5.66
N PRO A 48 0.94 2.47 -6.54
CA PRO A 48 1.95 1.53 -6.08
C PRO A 48 2.81 2.13 -4.98
N GLY A 49 2.96 1.39 -3.89
CA GLY A 49 3.72 1.84 -2.73
C GLY A 49 3.54 0.91 -1.55
N LEU A 50 3.94 1.38 -0.38
CA LEU A 50 3.86 0.63 0.86
C LEU A 50 2.77 1.18 1.76
N ILE A 51 1.97 0.26 2.30
CA ILE A 51 1.12 0.53 3.46
C ILE A 51 1.95 0.15 4.68
N ILE A 52 2.11 1.09 5.60
CA ILE A 52 2.88 0.87 6.83
C ILE A 52 1.94 1.01 8.01
N ILE A 53 1.76 -0.08 8.75
CA ILE A 53 0.87 -0.13 9.90
C ILE A 53 1.72 -0.17 11.16
N LYS A 54 1.68 0.91 11.94
CA LYS A 54 2.42 1.02 13.19
C LYS A 54 1.51 0.57 14.34
N GLN A 55 1.98 -0.43 15.05
CA GLN A 55 1.30 -1.00 16.21
C GLN A 55 2.20 -0.83 17.44
N ASN A 56 1.64 -1.02 18.63
CA ASN A 56 2.43 -0.96 19.87
C ASN A 56 3.54 -2.01 19.88
N SER A 57 3.34 -3.13 19.19
CA SER A 57 4.30 -4.25 19.15
C SER A 57 5.26 -4.19 17.95
N GLY A 58 5.16 -3.18 17.10
CA GLY A 58 6.04 -3.05 15.93
C GLY A 58 5.29 -2.59 14.70
N GLU A 59 5.87 -2.85 13.54
CA GLU A 59 5.31 -2.43 12.27
C GLU A 59 5.00 -3.61 11.36
N LYS A 60 3.91 -3.49 10.60
CA LYS A 60 3.61 -4.40 9.50
C LYS A 60 3.60 -3.60 8.22
N LYS A 61 4.20 -4.15 7.18
CA LYS A 61 4.29 -3.48 5.88
C LYS A 61 3.74 -4.36 4.78
N PHE A 62 2.97 -3.74 3.88
CA PHE A 62 2.39 -4.41 2.73
C PHE A 62 2.73 -3.63 1.47
N PHE A 63 3.16 -4.33 0.44
CA PHE A 63 3.29 -3.75 -0.88
C PHE A 63 1.93 -3.84 -1.59
N VAL A 64 1.48 -2.73 -2.17
CA VAL A 64 0.22 -2.67 -2.93
C VAL A 64 0.47 -1.98 -4.27
N GLU A 65 -0.37 -2.27 -5.25
CA GLU A 65 -0.30 -1.61 -6.55
C GLU A 65 -1.49 -0.68 -6.78
N ASP A 66 -2.64 -0.99 -6.18
CA ASP A 66 -3.85 -0.19 -6.30
C ASP A 66 -4.81 -0.51 -5.15
N GLY A 67 -5.89 0.21 -5.10
CA GLY A 67 -6.95 -0.03 -4.13
C GLY A 67 -7.71 1.23 -3.78
N THR A 68 -8.70 1.05 -2.94
CA THR A 68 -9.53 2.13 -2.41
C THR A 68 -9.40 2.16 -0.90
N VAL A 69 -9.34 3.36 -0.34
CA VAL A 69 -9.22 3.56 1.10
C VAL A 69 -10.37 4.43 1.58
N GLU A 70 -10.99 4.03 2.67
CA GLU A 70 -12.03 4.79 3.32
C GLU A 70 -11.72 4.87 4.81
N PHE A 71 -11.78 6.07 5.39
CA PHE A 71 -11.63 6.26 6.83
C PHE A 71 -12.83 7.03 7.37
N SER A 72 -13.48 6.47 8.38
CA SER A 72 -14.54 7.14 9.11
C SER A 72 -14.71 6.49 10.48
N ASN A 73 -15.08 7.28 11.49
CA ASN A 73 -15.37 6.78 12.84
C ASN A 73 -14.25 5.88 13.39
N ASN A 74 -13.01 6.27 13.18
CA ASN A 74 -11.82 5.52 13.63
C ASN A 74 -11.76 4.09 13.08
N ASN A 75 -12.29 3.89 11.87
CA ASN A 75 -12.17 2.65 11.12
C ASN A 75 -11.54 2.94 9.78
N LEU A 76 -10.38 2.34 9.53
CA LEU A 76 -9.68 2.45 8.24
C LEU A 76 -9.92 1.18 7.47
N LEU A 77 -10.58 1.30 6.33
CA LEU A 77 -10.87 0.18 5.45
C LEU A 77 -10.08 0.34 4.17
N ILE A 78 -9.27 -0.67 3.84
CA ILE A 78 -8.47 -0.71 2.63
C ILE A 78 -8.95 -1.89 1.79
N LEU A 79 -9.45 -1.59 0.60
CA LEU A 79 -9.93 -2.59 -0.36
C LEU A 79 -8.92 -2.71 -1.48
N THR A 80 -8.26 -3.86 -1.58
CA THR A 80 -7.24 -4.09 -2.60
C THR A 80 -7.11 -5.57 -2.91
N SER A 81 -6.83 -5.90 -4.17
CA SER A 81 -6.54 -7.27 -4.59
C SER A 81 -5.05 -7.55 -4.70
N THR A 82 -4.20 -6.54 -4.44
CA THR A 82 -2.77 -6.63 -4.74
C THR A 82 -1.87 -6.63 -3.51
N ALA A 83 -2.41 -6.52 -2.31
CA ALA A 83 -1.60 -6.42 -1.09
C ALA A 83 -0.77 -7.68 -0.85
N LYS A 84 0.52 -7.48 -0.60
CA LYS A 84 1.46 -8.55 -0.27
C LYS A 84 2.29 -8.14 0.93
N SER A 85 2.29 -8.96 1.97
CA SER A 85 3.13 -8.72 3.14
C SER A 85 4.60 -8.77 2.73
N LEU A 86 5.40 -7.82 3.23
CA LEU A 86 6.84 -7.82 2.97
C LEU A 86 7.53 -9.07 3.51
N ASP A 87 6.95 -9.70 4.53
CA ASP A 87 7.48 -10.94 5.09
C ASP A 87 7.42 -12.10 4.10
N HIS A 88 6.59 -12.00 3.07
CA HIS A 88 6.39 -13.03 2.05
C HIS A 88 7.02 -12.68 0.70
N LEU A 89 7.75 -11.55 0.61
CA LEU A 89 8.41 -11.12 -0.62
C LEU A 89 9.89 -11.44 -0.56
N ASP A 90 10.38 -12.31 -1.45
CA ASP A 90 11.81 -12.57 -1.53
C ASP A 90 12.47 -11.67 -2.58
N LYS A 91 13.78 -11.54 -2.47
CA LYS A 91 14.57 -10.68 -3.34
C LYS A 91 14.48 -11.07 -4.81
N ASN A 92 14.49 -12.36 -5.10
CA ASN A 92 14.44 -12.85 -6.48
C ASN A 92 13.10 -12.50 -7.14
N TYR A 93 12.01 -12.65 -6.39
CA TYR A 93 10.68 -12.27 -6.87
C TYR A 93 10.63 -10.76 -7.16
N ILE A 94 11.16 -9.96 -6.25
CA ILE A 94 11.16 -8.49 -6.40
C ILE A 94 11.98 -8.08 -7.62
N ASP A 95 13.18 -8.65 -7.80
CA ASP A 95 14.04 -8.36 -8.95
C ASP A 95 13.35 -8.71 -10.26
N LYS A 96 12.64 -9.83 -10.30
CA LYS A 96 11.88 -10.25 -11.48
C LYS A 96 10.78 -9.26 -11.83
N ILE A 97 10.03 -8.80 -10.82
CA ILE A 97 8.94 -7.84 -11.05
C ILE A 97 9.49 -6.48 -11.50
N ILE A 98 10.61 -6.05 -10.93
CA ILE A 98 11.27 -4.81 -11.35
C ILE A 98 11.64 -4.90 -12.84
N LYS A 99 12.25 -6.01 -13.24
CA LYS A 99 12.68 -6.21 -14.63
C LYS A 99 11.48 -6.17 -15.59
N ILE A 100 10.42 -6.90 -15.26
CA ILE A 100 9.21 -6.92 -16.08
C ILE A 100 8.61 -5.52 -16.20
N SER A 101 8.57 -4.79 -15.08
CA SER A 101 8.01 -3.43 -15.06
C SER A 101 8.85 -2.45 -15.87
N GLN A 102 10.18 -2.57 -15.81
CA GLN A 102 11.08 -1.73 -16.60
C GLN A 102 10.93 -1.98 -18.10
N GLU A 103 10.79 -3.24 -18.50
CA GLU A 103 10.55 -3.58 -19.89
C GLU A 103 9.22 -3.01 -20.38
N LYS A 104 8.20 -3.07 -19.51
CA LYS A 104 6.87 -2.56 -19.84
C LYS A 104 6.85 -1.03 -19.99
N ILE A 105 7.55 -0.31 -19.11
CA ILE A 105 7.55 1.16 -19.14
C ILE A 105 8.25 1.70 -20.37
N ASN A 106 9.13 0.93 -21.00
CA ASN A 106 9.87 1.34 -22.19
C ASN A 106 9.13 1.06 -23.49
N LYS A 107 7.95 0.45 -23.44
CA LYS A 107 7.15 0.19 -24.63
C LYS A 107 6.45 1.47 -25.09
N GLU A 108 6.41 1.69 -26.41
CA GLU A 108 5.79 2.90 -26.99
C GLU A 108 4.29 2.98 -26.73
N GLU A 109 3.64 1.84 -26.56
CA GLU A 109 2.19 1.74 -26.39
C GLU A 109 1.70 2.08 -24.99
N VAL A 110 2.62 2.33 -24.05
CA VAL A 110 2.27 2.58 -22.65
C VAL A 110 1.80 4.03 -22.50
N SER A 111 0.63 4.21 -21.89
CA SER A 111 0.09 5.53 -21.63
C SER A 111 0.89 6.27 -20.55
N ASP A 112 0.71 7.58 -20.47
CA ASP A 112 1.37 8.38 -19.44
C ASP A 112 0.94 7.95 -18.04
N LYS A 113 -0.33 7.59 -17.87
CA LYS A 113 -0.84 7.08 -16.59
C LYS A 113 -0.15 5.77 -16.21
N GLU A 114 0.00 4.85 -17.16
CA GLU A 114 0.68 3.59 -16.91
C GLU A 114 2.15 3.80 -16.56
N LYS A 115 2.83 4.72 -17.25
CA LYS A 115 4.22 5.07 -16.93
C LYS A 115 4.33 5.61 -15.51
N TYR A 116 3.40 6.47 -15.11
CA TYR A 116 3.35 7.03 -13.77
C TYR A 116 3.25 5.92 -12.70
N LEU A 117 2.30 5.01 -12.90
CA LEU A 117 2.10 3.91 -11.96
C LEU A 117 3.28 2.96 -11.93
N LEU A 118 3.85 2.62 -13.10
CA LEU A 118 5.01 1.74 -13.19
C LEU A 118 6.23 2.36 -12.53
N SER A 119 6.42 3.68 -12.63
CA SER A 119 7.52 4.37 -11.97
C SER A 119 7.44 4.21 -10.45
N TYR A 120 6.27 4.41 -9.87
CA TYR A 120 6.09 4.23 -8.43
C TYR A 120 6.27 2.78 -8.01
N LYS A 121 5.81 1.84 -8.83
CA LYS A 121 5.98 0.42 -8.56
C LYS A 121 7.47 0.06 -8.52
N ILE A 122 8.23 0.48 -9.53
CA ILE A 122 9.67 0.21 -9.61
C ILE A 122 10.41 0.83 -8.44
N ASP A 123 10.12 2.10 -8.14
CA ASP A 123 10.79 2.82 -7.06
C ASP A 123 10.53 2.14 -5.71
N THR A 124 9.27 1.73 -5.46
CA THR A 124 8.90 1.06 -4.23
C THR A 124 9.61 -0.28 -4.09
N LEU A 125 9.65 -1.07 -5.16
CA LEU A 125 10.30 -2.38 -5.14
C LEU A 125 11.80 -2.25 -4.92
N ARG A 126 12.44 -1.25 -5.51
CA ARG A 126 13.86 -0.97 -5.27
C ARG A 126 14.12 -0.58 -3.82
N GLU A 127 13.22 0.19 -3.23
CA GLU A 127 13.32 0.59 -1.84
C GLU A 127 13.25 -0.62 -0.90
N ILE A 128 12.36 -1.56 -1.18
CA ILE A 128 12.22 -2.80 -0.41
C ILE A 128 13.51 -3.63 -0.46
N ASN A 129 14.18 -3.64 -1.62
CA ASN A 129 15.36 -4.47 -1.86
C ASN A 129 16.68 -3.90 -1.33
N LYS A 130 16.65 -2.74 -0.74
CA LYS A 130 17.86 -2.14 -0.16
C LYS A 130 18.39 -2.89 1.04
#